data_22840650e4acd5f773d6e3f2ecf2dca2
#
_entry.id   22840650e4acd5f773d6e3f2ecf2dca2
#
_cell.length_a   1.000
_cell.length_b   1.000
_cell.length_c   1.000
_cell.angle_alpha   90.00
_cell.angle_beta   90.00
_cell.angle_gamma   90.00
#
_symmetry.space_group_name_H-M   'P 1'
#
loop_
_entity.id
_entity.type
_entity.pdbx_description
1 polymer ?
#
loop_
_entity_poly.entity_id
_entity_poly.type
_entity_poly.pdbx_seq_one_letter_code
_entity_poly.pdbx_strand_id
1 'polypeptide(L)'
;MAKIKLTKNEQKVQKDALKMYQRYLPTLTLKKQQLQTEIRTIDAKAKEVRAKRKQLEKEFDEWISVFGEADSFKPGMVTVKNIKKGVGNIAGVVIPVYEGADFSRGDYDLYETPLWIDMAADRMEKALSLDLEAEVLDEQVRLLSQELRTTTQRVNLFEKVKIPETKANIKKISVYLGDEQVAAVVRSKISKKKLQAASDARKEALK
;
A
#
# COMPACT_ATOMS: atom_id res chain seq x y z
N MET A 1 22.68 -6.12 -16.64
CA MET A 1 22.54 -7.27 -15.72
C MET A 1 23.86 -7.49 -15.01
N ALA A 2 23.85 -7.55 -13.67
CA ALA A 2 25.07 -7.80 -12.91
C ALA A 2 25.60 -9.22 -13.22
N LYS A 3 26.92 -9.34 -13.40
CA LYS A 3 27.59 -10.61 -13.71
C LYS A 3 27.52 -11.52 -12.47
N ILE A 4 26.73 -12.59 -12.54
CA ILE A 4 26.50 -13.52 -11.43
C ILE A 4 27.73 -14.40 -11.25
N LYS A 5 28.15 -14.60 -9.98
CA LYS A 5 29.24 -15.52 -9.64
C LYS A 5 28.75 -16.97 -9.73
N LEU A 6 29.44 -17.81 -10.49
CA LEU A 6 29.09 -19.21 -10.68
C LEU A 6 29.72 -20.10 -9.59
N THR A 7 29.32 -19.90 -8.32
CA THR A 7 29.87 -20.58 -7.16
C THR A 7 28.78 -21.25 -6.30
N LYS A 8 29.14 -22.28 -5.52
CA LYS A 8 28.23 -22.94 -4.58
C LYS A 8 27.64 -21.97 -3.56
N ASN A 9 28.43 -21.02 -3.08
CA ASN A 9 27.95 -19.99 -2.14
C ASN A 9 26.89 -19.10 -2.78
N GLU A 10 27.11 -18.64 -4.01
CA GLU A 10 26.11 -17.84 -4.74
C GLU A 10 24.83 -18.65 -4.99
N GLN A 11 24.96 -19.94 -5.33
CA GLN A 11 23.78 -20.81 -5.48
C GLN A 11 22.96 -20.88 -4.20
N LYS A 12 23.61 -20.96 -3.03
CA LYS A 12 22.93 -20.97 -1.73
C LYS A 12 22.22 -19.64 -1.47
N VAL A 13 22.90 -18.51 -1.69
CA VAL A 13 22.30 -17.16 -1.56
C VAL A 13 21.07 -17.02 -2.43
N GLN A 14 21.14 -17.45 -3.68
CA GLN A 14 20.01 -17.39 -4.62
C GLN A 14 18.85 -18.31 -4.17
N LYS A 15 19.13 -19.50 -3.64
CA LYS A 15 18.11 -20.40 -3.09
C LYS A 15 17.42 -19.80 -1.86
N ASP A 16 18.19 -19.20 -0.96
CA ASP A 16 17.67 -18.58 0.25
C ASP A 16 16.84 -17.33 -0.09
N ALA A 17 17.29 -16.51 -1.06
CA ALA A 17 16.53 -15.39 -1.60
C ALA A 17 15.20 -15.85 -2.23
N LEU A 18 15.20 -16.95 -3.01
CA LEU A 18 13.99 -17.51 -3.59
C LEU A 18 12.97 -17.93 -2.52
N LYS A 19 13.43 -18.62 -1.48
CA LYS A 19 12.59 -19.02 -0.34
C LYS A 19 12.00 -17.81 0.36
N MET A 20 12.80 -16.76 0.56
CA MET A 20 12.37 -15.51 1.16
C MET A 20 11.27 -14.83 0.31
N TYR A 21 11.47 -14.70 -1.01
CA TYR A 21 10.46 -14.10 -1.90
C TYR A 21 9.16 -14.91 -1.93
N GLN A 22 9.25 -16.24 -1.98
CA GLN A 22 8.08 -17.13 -1.93
C GLN A 22 7.33 -17.05 -0.61
N ARG A 23 8.02 -16.80 0.50
CA ARG A 23 7.41 -16.63 1.83
C ARG A 23 6.71 -15.28 1.97
N TYR A 24 7.31 -14.20 1.44
CA TYR A 24 6.75 -12.85 1.57
C TYR A 24 5.67 -12.52 0.54
N LEU A 25 5.67 -13.17 -0.62
CA LEU A 25 4.69 -12.91 -1.67
C LEU A 25 3.23 -13.10 -1.20
N PRO A 26 2.85 -14.19 -0.52
CA PRO A 26 1.49 -14.38 -0.02
C PRO A 26 1.06 -13.28 0.98
N THR A 27 1.96 -12.89 1.89
CA THR A 27 1.64 -11.85 2.89
C THR A 27 1.43 -10.47 2.26
N LEU A 28 2.23 -10.14 1.24
CA LEU A 28 2.04 -8.90 0.47
C LEU A 28 0.76 -8.93 -0.36
N THR A 29 0.41 -10.09 -0.91
CA THR A 29 -0.83 -10.28 -1.66
C THR A 29 -2.05 -10.12 -0.74
N LEU A 30 -1.99 -10.70 0.47
CA LEU A 30 -3.02 -10.53 1.48
C LEU A 30 -3.16 -9.06 1.90
N LYS A 31 -2.04 -8.37 2.18
CA LYS A 31 -2.05 -6.93 2.48
C LYS A 31 -2.69 -6.12 1.35
N LYS A 32 -2.37 -6.44 0.09
CA LYS A 32 -2.98 -5.80 -1.07
C LYS A 32 -4.51 -5.98 -1.09
N GLN A 33 -4.98 -7.21 -0.84
CA GLN A 33 -6.42 -7.52 -0.81
C GLN A 33 -7.13 -6.78 0.34
N GLN A 34 -6.53 -6.75 1.53
CA GLN A 34 -7.06 -6.00 2.67
C GLN A 34 -7.18 -4.51 2.34
N LEU A 35 -6.13 -3.88 1.82
CA LEU A 35 -6.17 -2.47 1.42
C LEU A 35 -7.26 -2.20 0.37
N GLN A 36 -7.44 -3.09 -0.62
CA GLN A 36 -8.49 -2.94 -1.62
C GLN A 36 -9.90 -3.02 -1.02
N THR A 37 -10.11 -3.91 -0.05
CA THR A 37 -11.40 -4.04 0.63
C THR A 37 -11.70 -2.80 1.47
N GLU A 38 -10.72 -2.34 2.24
CA GLU A 38 -10.87 -1.15 3.09
C GLU A 38 -11.14 0.12 2.28
N ILE A 39 -10.41 0.31 1.17
CA ILE A 39 -10.65 1.44 0.26
C ILE A 39 -12.10 1.42 -0.24
N ARG A 40 -12.62 0.26 -0.66
CA ARG A 40 -14.01 0.15 -1.12
C ARG A 40 -15.01 0.47 -0.02
N THR A 41 -14.73 0.03 1.21
CA THR A 41 -15.58 0.31 2.38
C THR A 41 -15.61 1.80 2.70
N ILE A 42 -14.46 2.46 2.68
CA ILE A 42 -14.35 3.90 2.93
C ILE A 42 -14.98 4.70 1.79
N ASP A 43 -14.77 4.32 0.53
CA ASP A 43 -15.43 4.93 -0.63
C ASP A 43 -16.97 4.83 -0.54
N ALA A 44 -17.49 3.69 -0.07
CA ALA A 44 -18.93 3.52 0.14
C ALA A 44 -19.44 4.47 1.22
N LYS A 45 -18.72 4.60 2.35
CA LYS A 45 -19.04 5.55 3.42
C LYS A 45 -18.99 7.00 2.92
N ALA A 46 -17.95 7.37 2.17
CA ALA A 46 -17.84 8.71 1.60
C ALA A 46 -19.02 9.05 0.68
N LYS A 47 -19.48 8.09 -0.13
CA LYS A 47 -20.67 8.25 -0.97
C LYS A 47 -21.94 8.41 -0.15
N GLU A 48 -22.07 7.66 0.95
CA GLU A 48 -23.21 7.78 1.85
C GLU A 48 -23.25 9.16 2.52
N VAL A 49 -22.12 9.64 3.03
CA VAL A 49 -21.99 10.98 3.64
C VAL A 49 -22.34 12.06 2.63
N ARG A 50 -21.84 11.98 1.41
CA ARG A 50 -22.17 12.91 0.32
C ARG A 50 -23.64 12.84 -0.09
N ALA A 51 -24.26 11.65 -0.05
CA ALA A 51 -25.69 11.50 -0.30
C ALA A 51 -26.53 12.20 0.79
N LYS A 52 -26.14 12.06 2.06
CA LYS A 52 -26.77 12.78 3.19
C LYS A 52 -26.60 14.29 3.04
N ARG A 53 -25.41 14.76 2.65
CA ARG A 53 -25.13 16.17 2.37
C ARG A 53 -26.04 16.73 1.26
N LYS A 54 -26.17 15.95 0.16
CA LYS A 54 -27.03 16.34 -0.98
C LYS A 54 -28.52 16.31 -0.63
N GLN A 55 -28.95 15.42 0.26
CA GLN A 55 -30.32 15.42 0.77
C GLN A 55 -30.58 16.67 1.60
N LEU A 56 -29.66 17.02 2.48
CA LEU A 56 -29.72 18.22 3.30
C LEU A 56 -29.76 19.50 2.42
N GLU A 57 -29.01 19.51 1.31
CA GLU A 57 -29.00 20.60 0.33
C GLU A 57 -30.38 20.79 -0.33
N LYS A 58 -31.05 19.69 -0.69
CA LYS A 58 -32.42 19.77 -1.23
C LYS A 58 -33.42 20.34 -0.21
N GLU A 59 -33.25 20.03 1.06
CA GLU A 59 -34.06 20.63 2.14
C GLU A 59 -33.76 22.14 2.26
N PHE A 60 -32.52 22.57 2.00
CA PHE A 60 -32.17 24.00 1.92
C PHE A 60 -32.82 24.71 0.73
N ASP A 61 -32.93 24.05 -0.42
CA ASP A 61 -33.55 24.66 -1.62
C ASP A 61 -35.00 25.11 -1.36
N GLU A 62 -35.71 24.41 -0.47
CA GLU A 62 -37.08 24.81 -0.05
C GLU A 62 -37.08 26.09 0.80
N TRP A 63 -35.94 26.41 1.44
CA TRP A 63 -35.81 27.56 2.34
C TRP A 63 -35.00 28.72 1.73
N ILE A 64 -34.39 28.53 0.56
CA ILE A 64 -33.45 29.46 -0.03
C ILE A 64 -34.10 30.83 -0.33
N SER A 65 -35.40 30.84 -0.63
CA SER A 65 -36.18 32.07 -0.82
C SER A 65 -36.25 32.91 0.46
N VAL A 66 -36.28 32.27 1.62
CA VAL A 66 -36.31 32.92 2.94
C VAL A 66 -34.96 33.54 3.28
N PHE A 67 -33.85 32.91 2.87
CA PHE A 67 -32.49 33.45 3.05
C PHE A 67 -32.23 34.70 2.18
N GLY A 68 -32.92 34.84 1.03
CA GLY A 68 -32.76 35.97 0.10
C GLY A 68 -33.51 37.22 0.51
N GLU A 69 -34.49 37.11 1.40
CA GLU A 69 -35.36 38.24 1.78
C GLU A 69 -34.80 39.16 2.87
N ALA A 70 -33.76 38.74 3.58
CA ALA A 70 -33.18 39.54 4.65
C ALA A 70 -31.66 39.60 4.57
N ASP A 71 -31.11 40.79 4.65
CA ASP A 71 -29.67 41.08 4.89
C ASP A 71 -29.18 40.50 6.27
N SER A 72 -29.99 39.66 6.88
CA SER A 72 -29.85 39.13 8.23
C SER A 72 -28.87 37.96 8.32
N PHE A 73 -28.66 37.22 7.23
CA PHE A 73 -27.69 36.11 7.20
C PHE A 73 -26.36 36.57 6.60
N LYS A 74 -25.42 36.92 7.45
CA LYS A 74 -24.09 37.43 7.02
C LYS A 74 -23.14 36.27 6.74
N PRO A 75 -22.29 36.35 5.70
CA PRO A 75 -21.21 35.38 5.48
C PRO A 75 -20.30 35.31 6.74
N GLY A 76 -20.02 34.10 7.22
CA GLY A 76 -19.16 33.90 8.41
C GLY A 76 -19.94 33.78 9.74
N MET A 77 -21.29 33.73 9.69
CA MET A 77 -22.13 33.54 10.88
C MET A 77 -21.89 32.18 11.57
N VAL A 78 -21.52 31.16 10.79
CA VAL A 78 -21.05 29.86 11.29
C VAL A 78 -19.63 29.65 10.79
N THR A 79 -18.70 29.48 11.71
CA THR A 79 -17.29 29.22 11.38
C THR A 79 -16.79 27.96 12.07
N VAL A 80 -15.94 27.21 11.39
CA VAL A 80 -15.28 26.03 11.98
C VAL A 80 -14.14 26.51 12.87
N LYS A 81 -14.24 26.28 14.16
CA LYS A 81 -13.21 26.68 15.15
C LYS A 81 -12.10 25.65 15.25
N ASN A 82 -12.46 24.38 15.31
CA ASN A 82 -11.50 23.29 15.41
C ASN A 82 -12.10 22.00 14.84
N ILE A 83 -11.25 21.20 14.21
CA ILE A 83 -11.62 19.87 13.67
C ILE A 83 -10.95 18.82 14.56
N LYS A 84 -11.75 18.02 15.25
CA LYS A 84 -11.27 16.90 16.06
C LYS A 84 -10.98 15.72 15.14
N LYS A 85 -9.69 15.37 15.01
CA LYS A 85 -9.23 14.25 14.22
C LYS A 85 -8.55 13.25 15.13
N GLY A 86 -9.09 12.04 15.20
CA GLY A 86 -8.43 10.90 15.82
C GLY A 86 -7.40 10.28 14.86
N VAL A 87 -6.66 9.30 15.38
CA VAL A 87 -5.67 8.54 14.62
C VAL A 87 -6.10 7.08 14.58
N GLY A 88 -6.35 6.57 13.39
CA GLY A 88 -6.62 5.15 13.12
C GLY A 88 -5.44 4.46 12.45
N ASN A 89 -5.47 3.13 12.44
CA ASN A 89 -4.49 2.32 11.72
C ASN A 89 -5.20 1.22 10.93
N ILE A 90 -5.03 1.21 9.61
CA ILE A 90 -5.56 0.18 8.71
C ILE A 90 -4.40 -0.46 7.96
N ALA A 91 -4.21 -1.76 8.13
CA ALA A 91 -3.16 -2.55 7.48
C ALA A 91 -1.74 -1.94 7.63
N GLY A 92 -1.46 -1.28 8.77
CA GLY A 92 -0.19 -0.63 9.05
C GLY A 92 -0.04 0.78 8.44
N VAL A 93 -1.13 1.36 7.92
CA VAL A 93 -1.18 2.75 7.45
C VAL A 93 -1.89 3.59 8.50
N VAL A 94 -1.25 4.66 8.93
CA VAL A 94 -1.86 5.64 9.84
C VAL A 94 -2.79 6.54 9.04
N ILE A 95 -4.05 6.62 9.47
CA ILE A 95 -5.09 7.40 8.81
C ILE A 95 -5.76 8.35 9.81
N PRO A 96 -6.19 9.55 9.39
CA PRO A 96 -7.02 10.42 10.20
C PRO A 96 -8.43 9.85 10.31
N VAL A 97 -9.05 9.96 11.49
CA VAL A 97 -10.45 9.59 11.72
C VAL A 97 -11.19 10.85 12.17
N TYR A 98 -12.34 11.12 11.56
CA TYR A 98 -13.18 12.24 11.96
C TYR A 98 -13.90 11.91 13.27
N GLU A 99 -13.73 12.74 14.30
CA GLU A 99 -14.37 12.61 15.61
C GLU A 99 -15.38 13.74 15.87
N GLY A 100 -15.40 14.75 15.01
CA GLY A 100 -16.31 15.89 15.09
C GLY A 100 -15.61 17.21 14.80
N ALA A 101 -16.37 18.28 14.83
CA ALA A 101 -15.86 19.65 14.70
C ALA A 101 -16.54 20.55 15.71
N ASP A 102 -15.80 21.54 16.22
CA ASP A 102 -16.33 22.60 17.06
C ASP A 102 -16.62 23.81 16.16
N PHE A 103 -17.87 24.28 16.22
CA PHE A 103 -18.33 25.43 15.47
C PHE A 103 -18.40 26.66 16.37
N SER A 104 -18.20 27.83 15.79
CA SER A 104 -18.43 29.11 16.44
C SER A 104 -19.50 29.85 15.66
N ARG A 105 -20.51 30.34 16.39
CA ARG A 105 -21.53 31.21 15.85
C ARG A 105 -21.13 32.66 16.09
N GLY A 106 -21.37 33.52 15.11
CA GLY A 106 -21.25 34.96 15.29
C GLY A 106 -22.32 35.50 16.25
N ASP A 107 -22.04 36.57 16.93
CA ASP A 107 -23.02 37.23 17.78
C ASP A 107 -24.11 37.89 16.92
N TYR A 108 -25.35 37.54 17.19
CA TYR A 108 -26.56 38.17 16.60
C TYR A 108 -27.63 38.36 17.67
N ASP A 109 -28.35 39.46 17.56
CA ASP A 109 -29.40 39.77 18.50
C ASP A 109 -30.68 38.98 18.15
N LEU A 110 -31.17 38.16 19.08
CA LEU A 110 -32.39 37.35 18.91
C LEU A 110 -33.67 38.20 18.77
N TYR A 111 -33.64 39.50 19.17
CA TYR A 111 -34.79 40.38 19.05
C TYR A 111 -34.83 41.10 17.71
N GLU A 112 -33.66 41.33 17.08
CA GLU A 112 -33.57 41.99 15.79
C GLU A 112 -33.56 41.01 14.60
N THR A 113 -33.20 39.73 14.89
CA THR A 113 -33.06 38.73 13.82
C THR A 113 -34.29 37.85 13.68
N PRO A 114 -34.62 37.40 12.46
CA PRO A 114 -35.74 36.47 12.23
C PRO A 114 -35.54 35.13 12.94
N LEU A 115 -36.63 34.53 13.44
CA LEU A 115 -36.63 33.27 14.17
C LEU A 115 -36.04 32.07 13.40
N TRP A 116 -35.95 32.17 12.08
CA TRP A 116 -35.41 31.08 11.26
C TRP A 116 -33.87 31.00 11.32
N ILE A 117 -33.17 32.04 11.79
CA ILE A 117 -31.69 32.10 11.79
C ILE A 117 -31.06 30.99 12.62
N ASP A 118 -31.60 30.66 13.78
CA ASP A 118 -31.08 29.55 14.61
C ASP A 118 -31.21 28.21 13.89
N MET A 119 -32.34 27.95 13.25
CA MET A 119 -32.52 26.73 12.46
C MET A 119 -31.58 26.66 11.27
N ALA A 120 -31.33 27.81 10.65
CA ALA A 120 -30.39 27.91 9.54
C ALA A 120 -28.94 27.62 10.00
N ALA A 121 -28.53 28.19 11.13
CA ALA A 121 -27.22 27.96 11.71
C ALA A 121 -27.03 26.47 12.09
N ASP A 122 -28.03 25.84 12.73
CA ASP A 122 -27.98 24.41 13.06
C ASP A 122 -27.82 23.50 11.82
N ARG A 123 -28.57 23.81 10.76
CA ARG A 123 -28.47 23.07 9.49
C ARG A 123 -27.14 23.29 8.80
N MET A 124 -26.62 24.52 8.85
CA MET A 124 -25.32 24.85 8.28
C MET A 124 -24.19 24.13 9.01
N GLU A 125 -24.22 24.05 10.35
CA GLU A 125 -23.26 23.26 11.12
C GLU A 125 -23.29 21.79 10.73
N LYS A 126 -24.49 21.21 10.55
CA LYS A 126 -24.63 19.83 10.07
C LYS A 126 -24.05 19.65 8.66
N ALA A 127 -24.31 20.59 7.76
CA ALA A 127 -23.78 20.56 6.41
C ALA A 127 -22.26 20.62 6.42
N LEU A 128 -21.67 21.55 7.16
CA LEU A 128 -20.23 21.70 7.32
C LEU A 128 -19.61 20.45 7.97
N SER A 129 -20.27 19.86 8.99
CA SER A 129 -19.80 18.62 9.61
C SER A 129 -19.73 17.46 8.61
N LEU A 130 -20.73 17.31 7.74
CA LEU A 130 -20.73 16.28 6.69
C LEU A 130 -19.67 16.55 5.62
N ASP A 131 -19.44 17.80 5.25
CA ASP A 131 -18.40 18.17 4.29
C ASP A 131 -17.00 17.86 4.85
N LEU A 132 -16.75 18.17 6.13
CA LEU A 132 -15.50 17.84 6.83
C LEU A 132 -15.29 16.33 6.99
N GLU A 133 -16.36 15.58 7.30
CA GLU A 133 -16.31 14.12 7.36
C GLU A 133 -15.95 13.53 5.99
N ALA A 134 -16.56 14.02 4.91
CA ALA A 134 -16.25 13.58 3.55
C ALA A 134 -14.81 13.89 3.16
N GLU A 135 -14.28 15.06 3.53
CA GLU A 135 -12.89 15.44 3.29
C GLU A 135 -11.90 14.50 4.00
N VAL A 136 -12.18 14.17 5.27
CA VAL A 136 -11.36 13.22 6.03
C VAL A 136 -11.40 11.81 5.41
N LEU A 137 -12.56 11.35 4.95
CA LEU A 137 -12.70 10.08 4.26
C LEU A 137 -11.93 10.06 2.93
N ASP A 138 -11.95 11.14 2.17
CA ASP A 138 -11.16 11.27 0.93
C ASP A 138 -9.65 11.21 1.22
N GLU A 139 -9.20 11.86 2.28
CA GLU A 139 -7.80 11.77 2.70
C GLU A 139 -7.40 10.36 3.13
N GLN A 140 -8.28 9.62 3.81
CA GLN A 140 -8.07 8.19 4.12
C GLN A 140 -7.91 7.37 2.83
N VAL A 141 -8.81 7.55 1.85
CA VAL A 141 -8.73 6.86 0.56
C VAL A 141 -7.44 7.20 -0.16
N ARG A 142 -7.00 8.46 -0.12
CA ARG A 142 -5.75 8.92 -0.73
C ARG A 142 -4.54 8.21 -0.13
N LEU A 143 -4.44 8.17 1.20
CA LEU A 143 -3.33 7.53 1.92
C LEU A 143 -3.29 6.02 1.68
N LEU A 144 -4.43 5.34 1.77
CA LEU A 144 -4.55 3.90 1.52
C LEU A 144 -4.24 3.55 0.07
N SER A 145 -4.68 4.38 -0.90
CA SER A 145 -4.40 4.18 -2.32
C SER A 145 -2.91 4.33 -2.63
N GLN A 146 -2.21 5.23 -1.97
CA GLN A 146 -0.76 5.38 -2.11
C GLN A 146 -0.03 4.13 -1.62
N GLU A 147 -0.40 3.59 -0.45
CA GLU A 147 0.18 2.34 0.07
C GLU A 147 -0.20 1.13 -0.79
N LEU A 148 -1.44 1.06 -1.30
CA LEU A 148 -1.88 0.03 -2.24
C LEU A 148 -1.01 0.03 -3.51
N ARG A 149 -0.72 1.20 -4.07
CA ARG A 149 0.17 1.34 -5.23
C ARG A 149 1.56 0.79 -4.91
N THR A 150 2.15 1.19 -3.78
CA THR A 150 3.48 0.73 -3.33
C THR A 150 3.50 -0.79 -3.11
N THR A 151 2.48 -1.34 -2.42
CA THR A 151 2.35 -2.77 -2.18
C THR A 151 2.18 -3.54 -3.49
N THR A 152 1.39 -3.03 -4.42
CA THR A 152 1.19 -3.63 -5.76
C THR A 152 2.49 -3.66 -6.55
N GLN A 153 3.28 -2.58 -6.50
CA GLN A 153 4.61 -2.54 -7.15
C GLN A 153 5.54 -3.61 -6.55
N ARG A 154 5.55 -3.78 -5.23
CA ARG A 154 6.37 -4.81 -4.56
C ARG A 154 5.92 -6.22 -4.94
N VAL A 155 4.61 -6.50 -4.98
CA VAL A 155 4.05 -7.79 -5.42
C VAL A 155 4.50 -8.09 -6.85
N ASN A 156 4.31 -7.14 -7.77
CA ASN A 156 4.70 -7.30 -9.16
C ASN A 156 6.22 -7.50 -9.33
N LEU A 157 7.03 -6.78 -8.55
CA LEU A 157 8.48 -6.94 -8.57
C LEU A 157 8.89 -8.36 -8.13
N PHE A 158 8.30 -8.89 -7.06
CA PHE A 158 8.65 -10.23 -6.60
C PHE A 158 8.16 -11.30 -7.56
N GLU A 159 6.91 -11.22 -8.00
CA GLU A 159 6.27 -12.23 -8.84
C GLU A 159 6.85 -12.27 -10.25
N LYS A 160 6.97 -11.10 -10.90
CA LYS A 160 7.32 -11.02 -12.33
C LYS A 160 8.81 -10.87 -12.61
N VAL A 161 9.60 -10.37 -11.64
CA VAL A 161 11.02 -10.09 -11.85
C VAL A 161 11.88 -10.97 -10.94
N LYS A 162 11.77 -10.82 -9.63
CA LYS A 162 12.72 -11.45 -8.70
C LYS A 162 12.62 -12.97 -8.67
N ILE A 163 11.44 -13.53 -8.61
CA ILE A 163 11.26 -15.00 -8.58
C ILE A 163 11.73 -15.64 -9.88
N PRO A 164 11.34 -15.19 -11.10
CA PRO A 164 11.84 -15.77 -12.34
C PRO A 164 13.36 -15.60 -12.53
N GLU A 165 13.89 -14.41 -12.23
CA GLU A 165 15.32 -14.11 -12.31
C GLU A 165 16.13 -15.07 -11.42
N THR A 166 15.72 -15.20 -10.14
CA THR A 166 16.40 -16.05 -9.18
C THR A 166 16.34 -17.53 -9.58
N LYS A 167 15.20 -18.01 -10.09
CA LYS A 167 15.08 -19.37 -10.64
C LYS A 167 16.02 -19.61 -11.82
N ALA A 168 16.08 -18.66 -12.75
CA ALA A 168 16.98 -18.75 -13.90
C ALA A 168 18.46 -18.75 -13.46
N ASN A 169 18.82 -17.93 -12.48
CA ASN A 169 20.15 -17.86 -11.91
C ASN A 169 20.56 -19.18 -11.24
N ILE A 170 19.68 -19.76 -10.41
CA ILE A 170 19.91 -21.06 -9.76
C ILE A 170 20.14 -22.14 -10.83
N LYS A 171 19.32 -22.16 -11.90
CA LYS A 171 19.49 -23.13 -12.99
C LYS A 171 20.83 -22.97 -13.68
N LYS A 172 21.20 -21.73 -14.02
CA LYS A 172 22.49 -21.41 -14.68
C LYS A 172 23.69 -21.85 -13.82
N ILE A 173 23.68 -21.52 -12.52
CA ILE A 173 24.75 -21.91 -11.59
C ILE A 173 24.79 -23.43 -11.44
N SER A 174 23.62 -24.11 -11.34
CA SER A 174 23.55 -25.56 -11.21
C SER A 174 24.14 -26.30 -12.39
N VAL A 175 23.86 -25.86 -13.62
CA VAL A 175 24.44 -26.44 -14.84
C VAL A 175 25.96 -26.29 -14.83
N TYR A 176 26.45 -25.05 -14.58
CA TYR A 176 27.91 -24.81 -14.52
C TYR A 176 28.63 -25.66 -13.48
N LEU A 177 28.07 -25.77 -12.28
CA LEU A 177 28.64 -26.60 -11.22
C LEU A 177 28.61 -28.11 -11.56
N GLY A 178 27.56 -28.56 -12.27
CA GLY A 178 27.50 -29.92 -12.80
C GLY A 178 28.61 -30.21 -13.80
N ASP A 179 28.81 -29.32 -14.77
CA ASP A 179 29.85 -29.45 -15.79
C ASP A 179 31.25 -29.44 -15.14
N GLU A 180 31.47 -28.58 -14.14
CA GLU A 180 32.75 -28.54 -13.41
C GLU A 180 32.99 -29.84 -12.62
N GLN A 181 31.96 -30.42 -12.02
CA GLN A 181 32.07 -31.72 -11.34
C GLN A 181 32.42 -32.84 -12.33
N VAL A 182 31.78 -32.91 -13.47
CA VAL A 182 32.10 -33.88 -14.52
C VAL A 182 33.54 -33.73 -15.01
N ALA A 183 33.95 -32.50 -15.28
CA ALA A 183 35.33 -32.20 -15.66
C ALA A 183 36.37 -32.60 -14.60
N ALA A 184 36.05 -32.42 -13.30
CA ALA A 184 36.89 -32.84 -12.19
C ALA A 184 37.05 -34.39 -12.12
N VAL A 185 35.95 -35.12 -12.32
CA VAL A 185 35.98 -36.59 -12.38
C VAL A 185 36.80 -37.09 -13.56
N VAL A 186 36.66 -36.49 -14.72
CA VAL A 186 37.46 -36.82 -15.92
C VAL A 186 38.93 -36.58 -15.67
N ARG A 187 39.31 -35.38 -15.14
CA ARG A 187 40.71 -35.07 -14.77
C ARG A 187 41.25 -36.08 -13.76
N SER A 188 40.48 -36.47 -12.76
CA SER A 188 40.85 -37.50 -11.75
C SER A 188 41.12 -38.87 -12.38
N LYS A 189 40.26 -39.32 -13.32
CA LYS A 189 40.43 -40.58 -14.04
C LYS A 189 41.68 -40.57 -14.93
N ILE A 190 41.95 -39.45 -15.66
CA ILE A 190 43.13 -39.31 -16.47
C ILE A 190 44.40 -39.34 -15.59
N SER A 191 44.42 -38.63 -14.47
CA SER A 191 45.53 -38.60 -13.52
C SER A 191 45.81 -40.00 -12.98
N LYS A 192 44.75 -40.73 -12.54
CA LYS A 192 44.90 -42.10 -12.06
C LYS A 192 45.49 -43.05 -13.12
N LYS A 193 45.03 -42.95 -14.39
CA LYS A 193 45.54 -43.75 -15.50
C LYS A 193 47.03 -43.44 -15.77
N LYS A 194 47.42 -42.16 -15.74
CA LYS A 194 48.85 -41.77 -15.93
C LYS A 194 49.73 -42.30 -14.77
N LEU A 195 49.27 -42.22 -13.53
CA LEU A 195 50.00 -42.75 -12.39
C LEU A 195 50.15 -44.29 -12.42
N GLN A 196 49.13 -45.02 -12.85
CA GLN A 196 49.20 -46.46 -13.05
C GLN A 196 50.22 -46.82 -14.16
N ALA A 197 50.14 -46.16 -15.34
CA ALA A 197 51.10 -46.41 -16.41
C ALA A 197 52.57 -46.12 -15.99
N ALA A 198 52.80 -45.01 -15.24
CA ALA A 198 54.11 -44.71 -14.69
C ALA A 198 54.62 -45.76 -13.64
N SER A 199 53.70 -46.28 -12.82
CA SER A 199 54.00 -47.35 -11.87
C SER A 199 54.37 -48.68 -12.58
N ASP A 200 53.62 -49.02 -13.62
CA ASP A 200 53.87 -50.23 -14.39
C ASP A 200 55.16 -50.15 -15.20
N ALA A 201 55.46 -49.02 -15.81
CA ALA A 201 56.75 -48.76 -16.46
C ALA A 201 57.96 -48.84 -15.49
N ARG A 202 57.79 -48.35 -14.24
CA ARG A 202 58.80 -48.48 -13.19
C ARG A 202 59.03 -49.93 -12.76
N LYS A 203 57.97 -50.75 -12.67
CA LYS A 203 58.09 -52.16 -12.36
C LYS A 203 58.75 -52.95 -13.48
N GLU A 204 58.54 -52.59 -14.72
CA GLU A 204 59.25 -53.20 -15.87
C GLU A 204 60.72 -52.82 -15.94
N ALA A 205 61.06 -51.58 -15.58
CA ALA A 205 62.46 -51.14 -15.57
C ALA A 205 63.32 -51.71 -14.41
N LEU A 206 62.66 -52.33 -13.42
CA LEU A 206 63.29 -52.99 -12.28
C LEU A 206 63.37 -54.50 -12.41
N LYS A 207 62.89 -55.07 -13.52
CA LYS A 207 63.07 -56.46 -13.90
C LYS A 207 64.22 -56.61 -14.91
#